data_8649d8a825fe74e5f999ccf3544310cf
#
_entry.id   8649d8a825fe74e5f999ccf3544310cf
#
_cell.length_a   1.000
_cell.length_b   1.000
_cell.length_c   1.000
_cell.angle_alpha   90.00
_cell.angle_beta   90.00
_cell.angle_gamma   90.00
#
_symmetry.space_group_name_H-M   'P 1'
#
loop_
_entity.id
_entity.type
_entity.pdbx_description
1 polymer ?
#
loop_
_entity_poly.entity_id
_entity_poly.type
_entity_poly.pdbx_seq_one_letter_code
_entity_poly.pdbx_strand_id
1 'polypeptide(L)'
;RGSGGLAYTTEEIQEVLVRAYSGFRSAVSQSPDGSTAVHTGFWGCGAFGGNRTLMAMCQIIASEMAGVTRLVFYTVDGKGTTDLENAVARINSLGESILDTKALLMSIRDMGFKWGLGDGN
;
A
#
# COMPACT_ATOMS: atom_id res chain seq x y z
N ARG A 1 -16.43 -8.93 9.52
CA ARG A 1 -16.27 -7.69 8.82
C ARG A 1 -16.61 -7.88 7.37
N GLY A 2 -17.07 -7.21 6.60
CA GLY A 2 -17.51 -7.49 5.27
C GLY A 2 -18.61 -6.57 4.84
N SER A 3 -19.09 -5.76 5.78
CA SER A 3 -20.13 -4.80 5.47
C SER A 3 -19.60 -3.62 4.65
N GLY A 4 -18.28 -3.45 4.55
CA GLY A 4 -17.69 -2.38 3.78
C GLY A 4 -17.83 -1.01 4.37
N GLY A 5 -18.24 -0.92 5.64
CA GLY A 5 -18.53 0.36 6.25
C GLY A 5 -17.51 0.88 7.22
N LEU A 6 -16.57 0.05 7.64
CA LEU A 6 -15.63 0.43 8.70
C LEU A 6 -14.36 1.05 8.11
N ALA A 7 -13.98 2.20 8.66
CA ALA A 7 -12.76 2.89 8.27
C ALA A 7 -11.53 2.20 8.89
N TYR A 8 -10.38 2.35 8.23
CA TYR A 8 -9.12 1.89 8.78
C TYR A 8 -8.65 2.82 9.88
N THR A 9 -8.12 2.23 10.95
CA THR A 9 -7.45 2.98 12.01
C THR A 9 -5.99 3.21 11.64
N THR A 10 -5.34 4.16 12.31
CA THR A 10 -3.90 4.38 12.10
C THR A 10 -3.10 3.14 12.45
N GLU A 11 -3.52 2.38 13.46
CA GLU A 11 -2.84 1.14 13.85
C GLU A 11 -2.93 0.10 12.75
N GLU A 12 -4.08 -0.02 12.11
CA GLU A 12 -4.25 -0.97 11.02
C GLU A 12 -3.42 -0.58 9.80
N ILE A 13 -3.36 0.71 9.49
CA ILE A 13 -2.54 1.21 8.38
C ILE A 13 -1.07 0.96 8.67
N GLN A 14 -0.63 1.24 9.90
CA GLN A 14 0.74 1.00 10.31
C GLN A 14 1.12 -0.48 10.18
N GLU A 15 0.22 -1.36 10.56
CA GLU A 15 0.47 -2.80 10.47
C GLU A 15 0.72 -3.22 9.02
N VAL A 16 -0.06 -2.70 8.09
CA VAL A 16 0.13 -3.00 6.67
C VAL A 16 1.48 -2.48 6.19
N LEU A 17 1.81 -1.23 6.54
CA LEU A 17 3.08 -0.62 6.15
C LEU A 17 4.27 -1.40 6.70
N VAL A 18 4.23 -1.77 7.98
CA VAL A 18 5.34 -2.50 8.61
C VAL A 18 5.51 -3.87 7.99
N ARG A 19 4.41 -4.57 7.74
CA ARG A 19 4.45 -5.90 7.14
C ARG A 19 5.05 -5.83 5.73
N ALA A 20 4.62 -4.87 4.94
CA ALA A 20 5.16 -4.67 3.60
C ALA A 20 6.64 -4.29 3.64
N TYR A 21 6.99 -3.36 4.51
CA TYR A 21 8.38 -2.91 4.66
C TYR A 21 9.30 -4.07 5.05
N SER A 22 8.87 -4.88 6.01
CA SER A 22 9.68 -6.01 6.47
C SER A 22 9.94 -7.01 5.34
N GLY A 23 8.91 -7.31 4.55
CA GLY A 23 9.07 -8.21 3.42
C GLY A 23 10.00 -7.66 2.36
N PHE A 24 9.81 -6.38 1.99
CA PHE A 24 10.65 -5.75 0.98
C PHE A 24 12.09 -5.59 1.47
N ARG A 25 12.28 -5.25 2.74
CA ARG A 25 13.61 -5.10 3.30
C ARG A 25 14.38 -6.40 3.31
N SER A 26 13.67 -7.51 3.57
CA SER A 26 14.27 -8.84 3.49
C SER A 26 14.75 -9.13 2.07
N ALA A 27 13.93 -8.81 1.07
CA ALA A 27 14.30 -9.02 -0.33
C ALA A 27 15.53 -8.19 -0.72
N VAL A 28 15.56 -6.93 -0.29
CA VAL A 28 16.69 -6.03 -0.58
C VAL A 28 17.98 -6.56 0.04
N SER A 29 17.91 -7.01 1.29
CA SER A 29 19.11 -7.49 2.01
C SER A 29 19.69 -8.77 1.39
N GLN A 30 18.89 -9.49 0.61
CA GLN A 30 19.34 -10.72 -0.03
C GLN A 30 19.83 -10.50 -1.47
N SER A 31 19.78 -9.28 -1.96
CA SER A 31 20.19 -8.97 -3.33
C SER A 31 21.69 -8.78 -3.41
N PRO A 32 22.39 -9.61 -4.20
CA PRO A 32 23.88 -9.59 -4.18
C PRO A 32 24.48 -8.35 -4.84
N ASP A 33 23.79 -7.71 -5.75
CA ASP A 33 24.31 -6.55 -6.47
C ASP A 33 23.67 -5.23 -6.09
N GLY A 34 22.87 -5.24 -5.02
CA GLY A 34 22.20 -4.04 -4.55
C GLY A 34 20.98 -3.62 -5.36
N SER A 35 20.59 -4.42 -6.34
CA SER A 35 19.45 -4.13 -7.20
C SER A 35 18.36 -5.16 -6.95
N THR A 36 17.17 -4.70 -6.60
CA THR A 36 16.05 -5.57 -6.21
C THR A 36 14.81 -5.24 -7.01
N ALA A 37 14.30 -6.23 -7.75
CA ALA A 37 12.99 -6.13 -8.39
C ALA A 37 12.04 -7.06 -7.64
N VAL A 38 10.89 -6.53 -7.22
CA VAL A 38 9.88 -7.30 -6.50
C VAL A 38 8.59 -7.29 -7.30
N HIS A 39 8.01 -8.47 -7.45
CA HIS A 39 6.73 -8.67 -8.14
C HIS A 39 5.65 -8.89 -7.08
N THR A 40 4.57 -8.14 -7.13
CA THR A 40 3.55 -8.17 -6.11
C THR A 40 2.15 -7.97 -6.70
N GLY A 41 1.15 -7.94 -5.83
CA GLY A 41 -0.25 -7.72 -6.18
C GLY A 41 -1.01 -7.18 -4.98
N PHE A 42 -2.34 -7.31 -5.02
CA PHE A 42 -3.19 -6.78 -3.95
C PHE A 42 -3.27 -7.75 -2.78
N TRP A 43 -2.40 -7.57 -1.80
CA TRP A 43 -2.39 -8.40 -0.59
C TRP A 43 -3.66 -8.17 0.23
N GLY A 44 -4.23 -9.25 0.74
CA GLY A 44 -5.32 -9.16 1.69
C GLY A 44 -6.59 -8.54 1.14
N CYS A 45 -6.72 -8.47 -0.18
CA CYS A 45 -7.87 -7.82 -0.81
C CYS A 45 -8.87 -8.82 -1.38
N GLY A 46 -8.79 -10.08 -0.98
CA GLY A 46 -9.74 -11.07 -1.45
C GLY A 46 -10.96 -11.14 -0.54
N ALA A 47 -11.23 -12.33 -0.03
CA ALA A 47 -12.40 -12.59 0.80
C ALA A 47 -12.42 -11.79 2.09
N PHE A 48 -11.31 -11.23 2.49
CA PHE A 48 -11.21 -10.51 3.76
C PHE A 48 -11.51 -9.01 3.65
N GLY A 49 -11.81 -8.53 2.45
CA GLY A 49 -12.29 -7.17 2.27
C GLY A 49 -11.27 -6.06 2.38
N GLY A 50 -9.99 -6.35 2.18
CA GLY A 50 -8.97 -5.31 2.19
C GLY A 50 -9.18 -4.30 1.07
N ASN A 51 -8.90 -3.04 1.34
CA ASN A 51 -9.05 -1.96 0.37
C ASN A 51 -7.88 -1.98 -0.61
N ARG A 52 -8.16 -2.15 -1.90
CA ARG A 52 -7.12 -2.32 -2.92
C ARG A 52 -6.26 -1.07 -3.10
N THR A 53 -6.88 0.10 -3.10
CA THR A 53 -6.14 1.35 -3.24
C THR A 53 -5.19 1.55 -2.06
N LEU A 54 -5.67 1.32 -0.84
CA LEU A 54 -4.86 1.43 0.37
C LEU A 54 -3.70 0.43 0.35
N MET A 55 -3.97 -0.82 -0.04
CA MET A 55 -2.93 -1.84 -0.09
C MET A 55 -1.83 -1.46 -1.09
N ALA A 56 -2.22 -0.94 -2.26
CA ALA A 56 -1.25 -0.49 -3.24
C ALA A 56 -0.43 0.69 -2.71
N MET A 57 -1.08 1.67 -2.07
CA MET A 57 -0.36 2.80 -1.48
C MET A 57 0.69 2.34 -0.48
N CYS A 58 0.29 1.48 0.43
CA CYS A 58 1.19 1.02 1.49
C CYS A 58 2.37 0.25 0.91
N GLN A 59 2.13 -0.58 -0.09
CA GLN A 59 3.22 -1.32 -0.71
C GLN A 59 4.19 -0.42 -1.45
N ILE A 60 3.68 0.57 -2.20
CA ILE A 60 4.55 1.49 -2.93
C ILE A 60 5.41 2.29 -1.96
N ILE A 61 4.80 2.85 -0.92
CA ILE A 61 5.52 3.64 0.08
C ILE A 61 6.57 2.77 0.78
N ALA A 62 6.17 1.57 1.21
CA ALA A 62 7.08 0.67 1.91
C ALA A 62 8.23 0.21 1.03
N SER A 63 7.98 -0.03 -0.26
CA SER A 63 9.03 -0.46 -1.17
C SER A 63 10.08 0.62 -1.36
N GLU A 64 9.66 1.88 -1.43
CA GLU A 64 10.59 3.00 -1.53
C GLU A 64 11.44 3.13 -0.27
N MET A 65 10.80 3.03 0.89
CA MET A 65 11.49 3.11 2.17
C MET A 65 12.48 1.96 2.36
N ALA A 66 12.17 0.78 1.82
CA ALA A 66 13.02 -0.40 1.94
C ALA A 66 14.17 -0.41 0.94
N GLY A 67 14.15 0.45 -0.07
CA GLY A 67 15.21 0.50 -1.07
C GLY A 67 15.00 -0.44 -2.24
N VAL A 68 13.77 -0.86 -2.51
CA VAL A 68 13.45 -1.67 -3.67
C VAL A 68 13.72 -0.85 -4.93
N THR A 69 14.49 -1.42 -5.86
CA THR A 69 14.86 -0.71 -7.07
C THR A 69 13.68 -0.63 -8.04
N ARG A 70 12.89 -1.69 -8.11
CA ARG A 70 11.77 -1.77 -9.03
C ARG A 70 10.66 -2.63 -8.44
N LEU A 71 9.46 -2.05 -8.37
CA LEU A 71 8.28 -2.76 -7.91
C LEU A 71 7.37 -3.01 -9.12
N VAL A 72 7.10 -4.28 -9.41
CA VAL A 72 6.20 -4.67 -10.50
C VAL A 72 4.89 -5.12 -9.89
N PHE A 73 3.82 -4.40 -10.20
CA PHE A 73 2.53 -4.62 -9.57
C PHE A 73 1.56 -5.25 -10.57
N TYR A 74 1.10 -6.46 -10.26
CA TYR A 74 0.15 -7.18 -11.12
C TYR A 74 -1.26 -6.81 -10.71
N THR A 75 -1.98 -6.16 -11.60
CA THR A 75 -3.32 -5.63 -11.31
C THR A 75 -4.45 -6.59 -11.66
N VAL A 76 -4.17 -7.61 -12.45
CA VAL A 76 -5.08 -8.69 -12.82
C VAL A 76 -6.21 -8.23 -13.77
N ASP A 77 -6.87 -7.11 -13.48
CA ASP A 77 -7.99 -6.63 -14.28
C ASP A 77 -7.97 -5.11 -14.39
N GLY A 78 -8.90 -4.56 -15.18
CA GLY A 78 -8.97 -3.11 -15.39
C GLY A 78 -9.28 -2.35 -14.12
N LYS A 79 -10.10 -2.93 -13.23
CA LYS A 79 -10.40 -2.31 -11.95
C LYS A 79 -9.16 -2.23 -11.07
N GLY A 80 -8.35 -3.28 -11.08
CA GLY A 80 -7.09 -3.26 -10.35
C GLY A 80 -6.15 -2.19 -10.87
N THR A 81 -6.11 -1.98 -12.19
CA THR A 81 -5.32 -0.91 -12.78
C THR A 81 -5.80 0.46 -12.29
N THR A 82 -7.11 0.68 -12.25
CA THR A 82 -7.68 1.92 -11.74
C THR A 82 -7.32 2.12 -10.27
N ASP A 83 -7.41 1.06 -9.45
CA ASP A 83 -7.06 1.16 -8.04
C ASP A 83 -5.59 1.52 -7.86
N LEU A 84 -4.71 0.96 -8.70
CA LEU A 84 -3.29 1.29 -8.65
C LEU A 84 -3.03 2.74 -9.04
N GLU A 85 -3.69 3.21 -10.09
CA GLU A 85 -3.56 4.61 -10.52
C GLU A 85 -4.04 5.57 -9.45
N ASN A 86 -5.14 5.24 -8.79
CA ASN A 86 -5.64 6.02 -7.65
C ASN A 86 -4.63 6.05 -6.52
N ALA A 87 -3.98 4.91 -6.24
CA ALA A 87 -2.97 4.84 -5.19
C ALA A 87 -1.80 5.79 -5.49
N VAL A 88 -1.32 5.80 -6.72
CA VAL A 88 -0.22 6.68 -7.12
C VAL A 88 -0.63 8.13 -6.97
N ALA A 89 -1.82 8.49 -7.41
CA ALA A 89 -2.31 9.87 -7.30
C ALA A 89 -2.39 10.30 -5.83
N ARG A 90 -2.85 9.42 -4.95
CA ARG A 90 -2.97 9.75 -3.52
C ARG A 90 -1.61 9.87 -2.86
N ILE A 91 -0.64 9.05 -3.26
CA ILE A 91 0.74 9.18 -2.76
C ILE A 91 1.29 10.54 -3.14
N ASN A 92 1.07 10.97 -4.38
CA ASN A 92 1.54 12.27 -4.84
C ASN A 92 0.91 13.42 -4.05
N SER A 93 -0.28 13.23 -3.51
CA SER A 93 -0.96 14.24 -2.71
C SER A 93 -0.44 14.36 -1.29
N LEU A 94 0.36 13.39 -0.82
CA LEU A 94 0.83 13.38 0.57
C LEU A 94 1.86 14.47 0.86
N GLY A 95 2.62 14.88 -0.15
CA GLY A 95 3.62 15.93 0.03
C GLY A 95 4.63 15.58 1.10
N GLU A 96 4.92 16.53 1.99
CA GLU A 96 5.92 16.33 3.04
C GLU A 96 5.46 15.39 4.16
N SER A 97 4.18 15.03 4.22
CA SER A 97 3.69 14.09 5.23
C SER A 97 4.46 12.77 5.20
N ILE A 98 4.95 12.40 4.02
CA ILE A 98 5.65 11.12 3.84
C ILE A 98 6.96 11.06 4.63
N LEU A 99 7.49 12.20 5.05
CA LEU A 99 8.75 12.29 5.80
C LEU A 99 8.58 12.06 7.30
N ASP A 100 7.35 12.04 7.79
CA ASP A 100 7.06 11.89 9.22
C ASP A 100 6.03 10.78 9.37
N THR A 101 6.40 9.70 10.06
CA THR A 101 5.54 8.52 10.19
C THR A 101 4.17 8.86 10.77
N LYS A 102 4.13 9.68 11.81
CA LYS A 102 2.85 10.04 12.42
C LYS A 102 1.98 10.84 11.45
N ALA A 103 2.56 11.82 10.79
CA ALA A 103 1.85 12.63 9.81
C ALA A 103 1.37 11.77 8.63
N LEU A 104 2.20 10.84 8.18
CA LEU A 104 1.85 9.93 7.11
C LEU A 104 0.64 9.07 7.48
N LEU A 105 0.66 8.46 8.65
CA LEU A 105 -0.45 7.62 9.09
C LEU A 105 -1.74 8.40 9.22
N MET A 106 -1.68 9.60 9.77
CA MET A 106 -2.85 10.45 9.93
C MET A 106 -3.40 10.90 8.58
N SER A 107 -2.51 11.24 7.65
CA SER A 107 -2.92 11.67 6.31
C SER A 107 -3.61 10.53 5.56
N ILE A 108 -3.08 9.32 5.65
CA ILE A 108 -3.70 8.18 5.01
C ILE A 108 -5.05 7.87 5.66
N ARG A 109 -5.10 7.89 7.00
CA ARG A 109 -6.37 7.66 7.72
C ARG A 109 -7.43 8.66 7.26
N ASP A 110 -7.06 9.92 7.11
CA ASP A 110 -7.99 10.98 6.76
C ASP A 110 -8.51 10.88 5.34
N MET A 111 -7.87 10.07 4.50
CA MET A 111 -8.40 9.78 3.16
C MET A 111 -9.68 8.94 3.20
N GLY A 112 -9.96 8.29 4.32
CA GLY A 112 -11.24 7.64 4.53
C GLY A 112 -11.39 6.27 3.89
N PHE A 113 -10.30 5.52 3.71
CA PHE A 113 -10.40 4.16 3.18
C PHE A 113 -11.24 3.28 4.10
N LYS A 114 -12.00 2.38 3.49
CA LYS A 114 -12.91 1.51 4.23
C LYS A 114 -12.69 0.05 3.87
N TRP A 115 -12.91 -0.81 4.84
CA TRP A 115 -12.85 -2.25 4.66
C TRP A 115 -13.90 -2.69 3.64
N GLY A 116 -13.52 -3.66 2.82
CA GLY A 116 -14.44 -4.27 1.87
C GLY A 116 -14.71 -3.47 0.62
N LEU A 117 -14.14 -2.27 0.51
CA LEU A 117 -14.34 -1.41 -0.65
C LEU A 117 -13.00 -0.93 -1.17
N GLY A 118 -12.81 -1.06 -2.49
CA GLY A 118 -11.74 -0.33 -3.17
C GLY A 118 -12.29 1.02 -3.60
N ASP A 119 -11.43 1.97 -3.82
CA ASP A 119 -11.84 3.23 -4.40
C ASP A 119 -12.39 2.96 -5.79
N GLY A 120 -13.59 3.43 -6.05
CA GLY A 120 -14.26 3.17 -7.31
C GLY A 120 -15.16 1.94 -7.29
N ASN A 121 -15.28 1.31 -6.15
CA ASN A 121 -16.27 0.23 -5.99
C ASN A 121 -17.66 0.79 -5.82
#